data_76cf863d0d4328ff6f6526936126af1a
#
_entry.id   76cf863d0d4328ff6f6526936126af1a
#
_cell.length_a   1.000
_cell.length_b   1.000
_cell.length_c   1.000
_cell.angle_alpha   90.00
_cell.angle_beta   90.00
_cell.angle_gamma   90.00
#
_symmetry.space_group_name_H-M   'P 1'
#
loop_
_entity.id
_entity.type
_entity.pdbx_description
1 polymer ?
#
loop_
_entity_poly.entity_id
_entity_poly.type
_entity_poly.pdbx_seq_one_letter_code
_entity_poly.pdbx_strand_id
1 'polypeptide(L)'
;AVDQAGIFYMEGFMYRCHPQIPKLIELLKNKTIGDITSIESSFGFDMGKTIPDHRLFNKDLAGGGILDVGLYPISFSRLVAGAASGDKFLEPEFLNAEAKIGETGVDEIAHANIKFKNGIEAKVSTAIRESMKNNAIIVGTDGSIELPDPWMPGRDGGPYHAKIIVRKNNEEETIDIKGPEHLFFFEAEL
;
A
#
# COMPACT_ATOMS: atom_id res chain seq x y z
N ALA A 1 3.19 -13.87 -22.64
CA ALA A 1 3.53 -15.23 -22.14
C ALA A 1 2.32 -15.85 -21.42
N VAL A 2 1.77 -15.23 -20.35
CA VAL A 2 0.64 -15.79 -19.56
C VAL A 2 -0.60 -16.00 -20.43
N ASP A 3 -1.03 -14.99 -21.19
CA ASP A 3 -2.19 -15.08 -22.10
C ASP A 3 -1.99 -16.14 -23.19
N GLN A 4 -0.75 -16.26 -23.72
CA GLN A 4 -0.42 -17.28 -24.72
C GLN A 4 -0.42 -18.69 -24.14
N ALA A 5 -0.10 -18.84 -22.85
CA ALA A 5 -0.12 -20.12 -22.15
C ALA A 5 -1.51 -20.53 -21.66
N GLY A 6 -2.48 -19.60 -21.64
CA GLY A 6 -3.83 -19.82 -21.15
C GLY A 6 -3.90 -20.20 -19.66
N ILE A 7 -2.93 -19.74 -18.88
CA ILE A 7 -2.84 -20.02 -17.44
C ILE A 7 -3.36 -18.85 -16.62
N PHE A 8 -3.88 -19.17 -15.43
CA PHE A 8 -4.18 -18.14 -14.43
C PHE A 8 -2.89 -17.60 -13.83
N TYR A 9 -2.79 -16.27 -13.74
CA TYR A 9 -1.70 -15.56 -13.08
C TYR A 9 -2.26 -14.40 -12.25
N MET A 10 -1.73 -14.22 -11.05
CA MET A 10 -2.12 -13.14 -10.17
C MET A 10 -0.94 -12.72 -9.29
N GLU A 11 -0.79 -11.40 -9.11
CA GLU A 11 0.12 -10.85 -8.11
C GLU A 11 -0.45 -11.02 -6.70
N GLY A 12 0.36 -11.54 -5.78
CA GLY A 12 -0.01 -11.84 -4.40
C GLY A 12 -0.08 -10.61 -3.50
N PHE A 13 -0.98 -9.67 -3.77
CA PHE A 13 -1.22 -8.53 -2.88
C PHE A 13 -2.10 -8.93 -1.69
N MET A 14 -1.54 -9.67 -0.75
CA MET A 14 -2.29 -10.23 0.39
C MET A 14 -3.06 -9.19 1.21
N TYR A 15 -2.58 -7.94 1.33
CA TYR A 15 -3.28 -6.89 2.07
C TYR A 15 -4.71 -6.63 1.57
N ARG A 16 -4.96 -6.89 0.27
CA ARG A 16 -6.28 -6.68 -0.36
C ARG A 16 -7.34 -7.62 0.16
N CYS A 17 -6.96 -8.80 0.62
CA CYS A 17 -7.86 -9.81 1.13
C CYS A 17 -8.24 -9.55 2.60
N HIS A 18 -7.53 -8.63 3.28
CA HIS A 18 -7.84 -8.29 4.67
C HIS A 18 -9.15 -7.48 4.77
N PRO A 19 -10.04 -7.79 5.75
CA PRO A 19 -11.33 -7.11 5.93
C PRO A 19 -11.26 -5.59 6.09
N GLN A 20 -10.10 -5.02 6.46
CA GLN A 20 -9.91 -3.58 6.49
C GLN A 20 -10.10 -2.90 5.12
N ILE A 21 -9.75 -3.61 4.02
CA ILE A 21 -9.82 -3.01 2.68
C ILE A 21 -11.28 -2.84 2.19
N PRO A 22 -12.15 -3.85 2.21
CA PRO A 22 -13.56 -3.62 1.89
C PRO A 22 -14.21 -2.59 2.83
N LYS A 23 -13.84 -2.54 4.12
CA LYS A 23 -14.33 -1.49 5.04
C LYS A 23 -13.84 -0.10 4.64
N LEU A 24 -12.56 0.04 4.27
CA LEU A 24 -12.04 1.29 3.73
C LEU A 24 -12.83 1.73 2.49
N ILE A 25 -13.03 0.83 1.52
CA ILE A 25 -13.78 1.13 0.29
C ILE A 25 -15.21 1.59 0.62
N GLU A 26 -15.87 0.97 1.60
CA GLU A 26 -17.20 1.40 2.08
C GLU A 26 -17.16 2.85 2.59
N LEU A 27 -16.18 3.19 3.45
CA LEU A 27 -16.02 4.54 4.00
C LEU A 27 -15.78 5.59 2.91
N LEU A 28 -14.94 5.26 1.90
CA LEU A 28 -14.66 6.14 0.77
C LEU A 28 -15.91 6.36 -0.10
N LYS A 29 -16.63 5.29 -0.43
CA LYS A 29 -17.89 5.37 -1.21
C LYS A 29 -18.97 6.18 -0.50
N ASN A 30 -19.04 6.08 0.82
CA ASN A 30 -19.97 6.85 1.66
C ASN A 30 -19.53 8.30 1.87
N LYS A 31 -18.40 8.72 1.29
CA LYS A 31 -17.80 10.05 1.47
C LYS A 31 -17.64 10.44 2.94
N THR A 32 -17.25 9.49 3.80
CA THR A 32 -17.13 9.69 5.25
C THR A 32 -16.25 10.88 5.59
N ILE A 33 -15.19 11.13 4.78
CA ILE A 33 -14.27 12.26 4.92
C ILE A 33 -14.38 13.27 3.78
N GLY A 34 -15.51 13.30 3.08
CA GLY A 34 -15.74 14.16 1.92
C GLY A 34 -15.05 13.63 0.65
N ASP A 35 -14.73 14.53 -0.27
CA ASP A 35 -14.02 14.22 -1.51
C ASP A 35 -12.52 14.03 -1.21
N ILE A 36 -11.93 12.96 -1.73
CA ILE A 36 -10.52 12.62 -1.49
C ILE A 36 -9.62 13.60 -2.24
N THR A 37 -8.62 14.14 -1.55
CA THR A 37 -7.66 15.10 -2.09
C THR A 37 -6.25 14.53 -2.18
N SER A 38 -5.81 13.79 -1.16
CA SER A 38 -4.47 13.22 -1.16
C SER A 38 -4.37 11.90 -0.41
N ILE A 39 -3.31 11.16 -0.74
CA ILE A 39 -2.94 9.88 -0.14
C ILE A 39 -1.47 9.96 0.22
N GLU A 40 -1.10 9.52 1.41
CA GLU A 40 0.29 9.32 1.81
C GLU A 40 0.45 7.91 2.35
N SER A 41 1.42 7.16 1.83
CA SER A 41 1.65 5.79 2.29
C SER A 41 3.11 5.38 2.16
N SER A 42 3.54 4.52 3.06
CA SER A 42 4.91 4.02 3.07
C SER A 42 4.95 2.54 3.42
N PHE A 43 5.91 1.85 2.82
CA PHE A 43 6.27 0.50 3.23
C PHE A 43 7.78 0.34 3.10
N GLY A 44 8.46 0.17 4.24
CA GLY A 44 9.90 0.02 4.27
C GLY A 44 10.39 -0.61 5.56
N PHE A 45 11.53 -1.26 5.45
CA PHE A 45 12.26 -1.87 6.53
C PHE A 45 13.77 -1.73 6.31
N ASP A 46 14.56 -1.86 7.36
CA ASP A 46 16.01 -1.84 7.26
C ASP A 46 16.58 -3.27 7.36
N MET A 47 17.16 -3.76 6.27
CA MET A 47 17.89 -5.04 6.23
C MET A 47 19.25 -5.00 6.97
N GLY A 48 19.64 -3.84 7.52
CA GLY A 48 20.87 -3.66 8.30
C GLY A 48 22.14 -3.61 7.44
N LYS A 49 22.37 -4.56 6.56
CA LYS A 49 23.54 -4.61 5.67
C LYS A 49 23.18 -5.10 4.26
N THR A 50 23.98 -4.69 3.28
CA THR A 50 23.89 -5.23 1.94
C THR A 50 24.43 -6.66 1.90
N ILE A 51 23.65 -7.57 1.31
CA ILE A 51 24.02 -8.97 1.08
C ILE A 51 23.82 -9.21 -0.43
N PRO A 52 24.87 -9.11 -1.26
CA PRO A 52 24.74 -9.11 -2.73
C PRO A 52 23.99 -10.31 -3.32
N ASP A 53 24.14 -11.50 -2.72
CA ASP A 53 23.47 -12.72 -3.19
C ASP A 53 22.02 -12.85 -2.67
N HIS A 54 21.60 -12.00 -1.75
CA HIS A 54 20.23 -12.02 -1.26
C HIS A 54 19.30 -11.42 -2.32
N ARG A 55 18.11 -12.01 -2.52
CA ARG A 55 17.15 -11.58 -3.54
C ARG A 55 16.86 -10.07 -3.58
N LEU A 56 16.82 -9.43 -2.40
CA LEU A 56 16.52 -7.98 -2.29
C LEU A 56 17.63 -7.10 -2.86
N PHE A 57 18.88 -7.56 -2.85
CA PHE A 57 20.04 -6.81 -3.32
C PHE A 57 20.56 -7.30 -4.67
N ASN A 58 19.94 -8.32 -5.25
CA ASN A 58 20.37 -8.89 -6.51
C ASN A 58 19.51 -8.36 -7.66
N LYS A 59 20.12 -7.57 -8.54
CA LYS A 59 19.45 -6.97 -9.71
C LYS A 59 18.89 -8.03 -10.68
N ASP A 60 19.59 -9.16 -10.83
CA ASP A 60 19.17 -10.24 -11.75
C ASP A 60 17.96 -11.01 -11.21
N LEU A 61 17.68 -10.87 -9.91
CA LEU A 61 16.50 -11.43 -9.25
C LEU A 61 15.39 -10.39 -9.04
N ALA A 62 15.43 -9.27 -9.77
CA ALA A 62 14.49 -8.16 -9.63
C ALA A 62 14.45 -7.62 -8.18
N GLY A 63 15.62 -7.47 -7.55
CA GLY A 63 15.75 -6.87 -6.23
C GLY A 63 15.44 -5.39 -6.22
N GLY A 64 15.42 -4.81 -5.03
CA GLY A 64 15.12 -3.41 -4.78
C GLY A 64 13.83 -3.21 -3.99
N GLY A 65 13.72 -2.04 -3.37
CA GLY A 65 12.57 -1.69 -2.54
C GLY A 65 11.29 -1.52 -3.33
N ILE A 66 11.37 -0.97 -4.54
CA ILE A 66 10.18 -0.74 -5.40
C ILE A 66 9.50 -2.06 -5.74
N LEU A 67 10.26 -3.06 -6.20
CA LEU A 67 9.70 -4.34 -6.62
C LEU A 67 9.36 -5.29 -5.46
N ASP A 68 9.95 -5.12 -4.28
CA ASP A 68 9.62 -5.94 -3.12
C ASP A 68 8.39 -5.40 -2.38
N VAL A 69 8.46 -4.20 -1.85
CA VAL A 69 7.40 -3.62 -1.00
C VAL A 69 6.80 -2.31 -1.53
N GLY A 70 7.46 -1.62 -2.47
CA GLY A 70 6.97 -0.38 -3.07
C GLY A 70 5.72 -0.56 -3.93
N LEU A 71 5.51 -1.76 -4.45
CA LEU A 71 4.29 -2.13 -5.18
C LEU A 71 3.03 -1.98 -4.32
N TYR A 72 3.13 -2.17 -2.99
CA TYR A 72 1.99 -2.08 -2.06
C TYR A 72 1.42 -0.67 -1.96
N PRO A 73 2.19 0.38 -1.60
CA PRO A 73 1.68 1.74 -1.57
C PRO A 73 1.23 2.27 -2.94
N ILE A 74 1.86 1.84 -4.04
CA ILE A 74 1.42 2.18 -5.40
C ILE A 74 0.06 1.54 -5.70
N SER A 75 -0.08 0.23 -5.45
CA SER A 75 -1.33 -0.51 -5.63
C SER A 75 -2.46 0.06 -4.78
N PHE A 76 -2.17 0.43 -3.52
CA PHE A 76 -3.11 1.04 -2.60
C PHE A 76 -3.59 2.41 -3.10
N SER A 77 -2.67 3.26 -3.56
CA SER A 77 -3.02 4.59 -4.09
C SER A 77 -3.95 4.48 -5.31
N ARG A 78 -3.68 3.54 -6.22
CA ARG A 78 -4.55 3.25 -7.38
C ARG A 78 -5.93 2.75 -6.96
N LEU A 79 -6.00 1.90 -5.93
CA LEU A 79 -7.24 1.39 -5.35
C LEU A 79 -8.09 2.50 -4.74
N VAL A 80 -7.49 3.36 -3.90
CA VAL A 80 -8.17 4.49 -3.24
C VAL A 80 -8.67 5.51 -4.27
N ALA A 81 -7.82 5.89 -5.22
CA ALA A 81 -8.19 6.81 -6.29
C ALA A 81 -9.34 6.26 -7.16
N GLY A 82 -9.31 4.95 -7.45
CA GLY A 82 -10.39 4.27 -8.17
C GLY A 82 -11.69 4.24 -7.36
N ALA A 83 -11.63 3.84 -6.11
CA ALA A 83 -12.80 3.78 -5.23
C ALA A 83 -13.50 5.15 -5.07
N ALA A 84 -12.71 6.24 -5.03
CA ALA A 84 -13.23 7.61 -5.00
C ALA A 84 -13.96 8.02 -6.28
N SER A 85 -13.66 7.39 -7.42
CA SER A 85 -14.29 7.64 -8.72
C SER A 85 -15.38 6.62 -9.10
N GLY A 86 -15.61 5.61 -8.25
CA GLY A 86 -16.52 4.50 -8.56
C GLY A 86 -15.90 3.39 -9.42
N ASP A 87 -14.61 3.43 -9.66
CA ASP A 87 -13.84 2.44 -10.39
C ASP A 87 -13.12 1.46 -9.45
N LYS A 88 -12.65 0.32 -9.99
CA LYS A 88 -11.83 -0.62 -9.22
C LYS A 88 -10.43 -0.06 -8.95
N PHE A 89 -9.84 0.57 -9.96
CA PHE A 89 -8.51 1.19 -9.95
C PHE A 89 -8.51 2.41 -10.86
N LEU A 90 -7.64 3.36 -10.55
CA LEU A 90 -7.36 4.48 -11.43
C LEU A 90 -5.87 4.46 -11.82
N GLU A 91 -5.59 4.68 -13.11
CA GLU A 91 -4.23 4.79 -13.58
C GLU A 91 -3.66 6.18 -13.33
N PRO A 92 -2.37 6.28 -12.99
CA PRO A 92 -1.70 7.57 -12.88
C PRO A 92 -1.72 8.35 -14.18
N GLU A 93 -1.94 9.66 -14.11
CA GLU A 93 -1.76 10.57 -15.23
C GLU A 93 -0.33 11.14 -15.27
N PHE A 94 0.24 11.35 -14.08
CA PHE A 94 1.59 11.87 -13.93
C PHE A 94 2.31 11.15 -12.79
N LEU A 95 3.60 10.91 -12.98
CA LEU A 95 4.49 10.29 -12.01
C LEU A 95 5.83 11.03 -12.01
N ASN A 96 6.30 11.43 -10.83
CA ASN A 96 7.66 11.86 -10.59
C ASN A 96 8.25 11.05 -9.43
N ALA A 97 9.43 10.48 -9.62
CA ALA A 97 10.05 9.64 -8.61
C ALA A 97 11.55 9.90 -8.50
N GLU A 98 12.07 9.66 -7.32
CA GLU A 98 13.50 9.66 -7.01
C GLU A 98 13.86 8.41 -6.22
N ALA A 99 15.10 7.91 -6.41
CA ALA A 99 15.57 6.74 -5.69
C ALA A 99 17.05 6.87 -5.34
N LYS A 100 17.39 6.35 -4.16
CA LYS A 100 18.77 6.07 -3.77
C LYS A 100 19.12 4.66 -4.24
N ILE A 101 20.03 4.60 -5.21
CA ILE A 101 20.53 3.33 -5.73
C ILE A 101 21.72 2.88 -4.87
N GLY A 102 21.66 1.64 -4.39
CA GLY A 102 22.73 1.02 -3.61
C GLY A 102 23.89 0.50 -4.47
N GLU A 103 24.90 -0.03 -3.79
CA GLU A 103 26.14 -0.53 -4.44
C GLU A 103 25.91 -1.71 -5.39
N THR A 104 24.83 -2.47 -5.21
CA THR A 104 24.46 -3.60 -6.09
C THR A 104 23.60 -3.17 -7.29
N GLY A 105 23.29 -1.88 -7.42
CA GLY A 105 22.54 -1.32 -8.53
C GLY A 105 21.02 -1.47 -8.42
N VAL A 106 20.50 -1.84 -7.24
CA VAL A 106 19.07 -1.84 -6.92
C VAL A 106 18.70 -0.58 -6.14
N ASP A 107 17.42 -0.20 -6.17
CA ASP A 107 16.91 0.88 -5.34
C ASP A 107 16.80 0.41 -3.88
N GLU A 108 17.42 1.18 -2.97
CA GLU A 108 17.39 0.92 -1.54
C GLU A 108 16.34 1.76 -0.81
N ILE A 109 16.09 2.97 -1.33
CA ILE A 109 15.06 3.90 -0.86
C ILE A 109 14.48 4.58 -2.09
N ALA A 110 13.16 4.69 -2.17
CA ALA A 110 12.51 5.41 -3.26
C ALA A 110 11.28 6.18 -2.77
N HIS A 111 11.04 7.34 -3.40
CA HIS A 111 9.88 8.18 -3.16
C HIS A 111 9.24 8.53 -4.50
N ALA A 112 7.92 8.61 -4.53
CA ALA A 112 7.22 9.07 -5.72
C ALA A 112 6.03 9.97 -5.37
N ASN A 113 5.80 10.95 -6.25
CA ASN A 113 4.59 11.74 -6.30
C ASN A 113 3.80 11.30 -7.53
N ILE A 114 2.55 10.92 -7.30
CA ILE A 114 1.64 10.39 -8.30
C ILE A 114 0.45 11.31 -8.38
N LYS A 115 0.00 11.67 -9.58
CA LYS A 115 -1.23 12.41 -9.80
C LYS A 115 -2.19 11.58 -10.64
N PHE A 116 -3.44 11.52 -10.22
CA PHE A 116 -4.52 10.82 -10.90
C PHE A 116 -5.43 11.79 -11.66
N LYS A 117 -6.12 11.28 -12.70
CA LYS A 117 -7.03 12.08 -13.55
C LYS A 117 -8.15 12.77 -12.77
N ASN A 118 -8.57 12.20 -11.65
CA ASN A 118 -9.59 12.80 -10.77
C ASN A 118 -9.05 13.88 -9.83
N GLY A 119 -7.78 14.28 -9.98
CA GLY A 119 -7.12 15.33 -9.22
C GLY A 119 -6.52 14.86 -7.89
N ILE A 120 -6.73 13.61 -7.49
CA ILE A 120 -6.09 13.03 -6.29
C ILE A 120 -4.58 12.97 -6.49
N GLU A 121 -3.83 13.37 -5.47
CA GLU A 121 -2.37 13.25 -5.43
C GLU A 121 -1.95 12.21 -4.40
N ALA A 122 -0.97 11.36 -4.73
CA ALA A 122 -0.41 10.40 -3.79
C ALA A 122 1.09 10.60 -3.63
N LYS A 123 1.55 10.53 -2.37
CA LYS A 123 2.97 10.42 -2.01
C LYS A 123 3.22 9.02 -1.50
N VAL A 124 4.11 8.32 -2.17
CA VAL A 124 4.47 6.94 -1.80
C VAL A 124 5.95 6.85 -1.52
N SER A 125 6.29 6.07 -0.50
CA SER A 125 7.67 5.85 -0.09
C SER A 125 7.93 4.37 0.16
N THR A 126 9.12 3.90 -0.22
CA THR A 126 9.55 2.53 0.01
C THR A 126 11.03 2.45 0.34
N ALA A 127 11.41 1.47 1.14
CA ALA A 127 12.81 1.20 1.45
C ALA A 127 13.05 -0.26 1.86
N ILE A 128 14.26 -0.74 1.55
CA ILE A 128 14.85 -1.96 2.11
C ILE A 128 16.05 -1.67 3.00
N ARG A 129 16.41 -0.38 3.17
CA ARG A 129 17.56 0.11 3.96
C ARG A 129 17.18 1.23 4.92
N GLU A 130 15.89 1.41 5.16
CA GLU A 130 15.37 2.38 6.11
C GLU A 130 14.02 1.90 6.65
N SER A 131 13.87 1.88 7.98
CA SER A 131 12.59 1.61 8.60
C SER A 131 11.65 2.78 8.41
N MET A 132 10.45 2.52 7.88
CA MET A 132 9.42 3.53 7.66
C MET A 132 8.24 3.33 8.63
N LYS A 133 7.34 4.29 8.67
CA LYS A 133 6.14 4.22 9.54
C LYS A 133 5.19 3.09 9.14
N ASN A 134 5.24 2.65 7.87
CA ASN A 134 4.45 1.55 7.33
C ASN A 134 2.94 1.74 7.49
N ASN A 135 2.45 2.96 7.32
CA ASN A 135 1.04 3.32 7.41
C ASN A 135 0.52 3.88 6.09
N ALA A 136 -0.80 4.10 6.04
CA ALA A 136 -1.44 4.84 4.96
C ALA A 136 -2.41 5.88 5.53
N ILE A 137 -2.35 7.10 5.01
CA ILE A 137 -3.22 8.22 5.37
C ILE A 137 -3.92 8.71 4.11
N ILE A 138 -5.23 8.85 4.20
CA ILE A 138 -6.09 9.38 3.13
C ILE A 138 -6.71 10.66 3.66
N VAL A 139 -6.54 11.76 2.93
CA VAL A 139 -7.10 13.06 3.29
C VAL A 139 -8.24 13.40 2.34
N GLY A 140 -9.33 13.82 2.91
CA GLY A 140 -10.49 14.34 2.19
C GLY A 140 -10.81 15.77 2.60
N THR A 141 -11.85 16.34 2.00
CA THR A 141 -12.29 17.72 2.28
C THR A 141 -12.81 17.92 3.70
N ASP A 142 -13.32 16.87 4.34
CA ASP A 142 -13.99 16.94 5.64
C ASP A 142 -13.23 16.22 6.77
N GLY A 143 -12.10 15.58 6.45
CA GLY A 143 -11.35 14.82 7.44
C GLY A 143 -10.27 13.93 6.85
N SER A 144 -9.84 12.93 7.62
CA SER A 144 -8.85 11.94 7.18
C SER A 144 -9.16 10.54 7.68
N ILE A 145 -8.65 9.56 6.96
CA ILE A 145 -8.64 8.15 7.36
C ILE A 145 -7.19 7.69 7.44
N GLU A 146 -6.82 7.07 8.56
CA GLU A 146 -5.50 6.43 8.73
C GLU A 146 -5.68 4.92 8.90
N LEU A 147 -4.86 4.16 8.18
CA LEU A 147 -4.61 2.74 8.42
C LEU A 147 -3.21 2.64 9.03
N PRO A 148 -3.09 2.37 10.35
CA PRO A 148 -1.79 2.26 11.01
C PRO A 148 -0.94 1.08 10.53
N ASP A 149 -1.58 -0.01 10.12
CA ASP A 149 -0.93 -1.20 9.57
C ASP A 149 -1.75 -1.71 8.36
N PRO A 150 -1.58 -1.09 7.17
CA PRO A 150 -2.34 -1.47 5.98
C PRO A 150 -1.83 -2.75 5.33
N TRP A 151 -0.55 -3.12 5.54
CA TRP A 151 0.12 -4.15 4.73
C TRP A 151 0.04 -5.53 5.35
N MET A 152 0.34 -5.64 6.64
CA MET A 152 0.49 -6.92 7.34
C MET A 152 -0.01 -6.80 8.79
N PRO A 153 -1.29 -6.44 9.01
CA PRO A 153 -1.81 -6.25 10.37
C PRO A 153 -1.65 -7.51 11.21
N GLY A 154 -1.14 -7.34 12.43
CA GLY A 154 -0.90 -8.43 13.37
C GLY A 154 0.29 -9.33 13.07
N ARG A 155 1.23 -8.89 12.20
CA ARG A 155 2.42 -9.64 11.79
C ARG A 155 3.25 -10.19 12.94
N ASP A 156 3.35 -9.45 14.06
CA ASP A 156 4.28 -9.74 15.15
C ASP A 156 3.69 -10.67 16.24
N GLY A 157 2.68 -11.48 15.90
CA GLY A 157 2.25 -12.58 16.75
C GLY A 157 0.91 -12.40 17.45
N GLY A 158 -0.02 -11.73 16.83
CA GLY A 158 -1.41 -11.63 17.31
C GLY A 158 -2.42 -12.11 16.28
N PRO A 159 -3.69 -12.14 16.63
CA PRO A 159 -4.73 -12.24 15.62
C PRO A 159 -4.57 -11.05 14.67
N TYR A 160 -4.75 -11.30 13.36
CA TYR A 160 -4.56 -10.28 12.31
C TYR A 160 -5.63 -9.21 12.33
N HIS A 161 -5.77 -8.55 13.49
CA HIS A 161 -6.70 -7.45 13.69
C HIS A 161 -6.07 -6.16 13.18
N ALA A 162 -6.89 -5.33 12.56
CA ALA A 162 -6.50 -4.01 12.09
C ALA A 162 -7.36 -2.93 12.76
N LYS A 163 -6.92 -1.70 12.59
CA LYS A 163 -7.68 -0.51 12.97
C LYS A 163 -7.78 0.44 11.80
N ILE A 164 -8.91 1.07 11.65
CA ILE A 164 -9.10 2.24 10.79
C ILE A 164 -9.42 3.40 11.71
N ILE A 165 -8.65 4.48 11.61
CA ILE A 165 -8.84 5.69 12.40
C ILE A 165 -9.44 6.76 11.49
N VAL A 166 -10.63 7.21 11.82
CA VAL A 166 -11.33 8.29 11.10
C VAL A 166 -11.28 9.55 11.95
N ARG A 167 -10.78 10.65 11.36
CA ARG A 167 -10.73 11.97 12.01
C ARG A 167 -11.59 12.96 11.23
N LYS A 168 -12.61 13.49 11.88
CA LYS A 168 -13.54 14.46 11.29
C LYS A 168 -14.10 15.38 12.37
N ASN A 169 -14.27 16.68 12.08
CA ASN A 169 -14.89 17.66 12.99
C ASN A 169 -14.20 17.73 14.38
N ASN A 170 -12.88 17.59 14.45
CA ASN A 170 -12.08 17.48 15.68
C ASN A 170 -12.40 16.25 16.55
N GLU A 171 -13.11 15.27 16.02
CA GLU A 171 -13.37 13.98 16.66
C GLU A 171 -12.53 12.90 15.99
N GLU A 172 -12.17 11.89 16.77
CA GLU A 172 -11.46 10.69 16.30
C GLU A 172 -12.31 9.45 16.64
N GLU A 173 -12.59 8.66 15.64
CA GLU A 173 -13.25 7.36 15.77
C GLU A 173 -12.26 6.26 15.36
N THR A 174 -12.11 5.24 16.20
CA THR A 174 -11.36 4.03 15.88
C THR A 174 -12.32 2.89 15.56
N ILE A 175 -12.21 2.34 14.36
CA ILE A 175 -12.96 1.18 13.90
C ILE A 175 -12.04 -0.04 14.00
N ASP A 176 -12.35 -0.94 14.94
CA ASP A 176 -11.64 -2.22 15.07
C ASP A 176 -12.11 -3.22 14.02
N ILE A 177 -11.18 -3.78 13.30
CA ILE A 177 -11.42 -4.77 12.24
C ILE A 177 -10.88 -6.12 12.70
N LYS A 178 -11.77 -7.08 12.85
CA LYS A 178 -11.36 -8.46 13.12
C LYS A 178 -10.78 -9.06 11.84
N GLY A 179 -9.54 -9.48 11.91
CA GLY A 179 -8.87 -10.21 10.85
C GLY A 179 -8.98 -11.73 11.05
N PRO A 180 -8.56 -12.50 10.05
CA PRO A 180 -8.50 -13.95 10.13
C PRO A 180 -7.43 -14.40 11.13
N GLU A 181 -7.49 -15.68 11.54
CA GLU A 181 -6.52 -16.26 12.48
C GLU A 181 -5.14 -16.48 11.84
N HIS A 182 -5.08 -16.61 10.51
CA HIS A 182 -3.84 -16.88 9.77
C HIS A 182 -3.73 -16.01 8.52
N LEU A 183 -2.57 -15.41 8.33
CA LEU A 183 -2.27 -14.52 7.19
C LEU A 183 -2.40 -15.25 5.84
N PHE A 184 -2.03 -16.51 5.77
CA PHE A 184 -2.04 -17.32 4.53
C PHE A 184 -3.44 -17.63 3.98
N PHE A 185 -4.50 -17.43 4.77
CA PHE A 185 -5.86 -17.55 4.26
C PHE A 185 -6.23 -16.46 3.24
N PHE A 186 -5.50 -15.35 3.23
CA PHE A 186 -5.72 -14.29 2.24
C PHE A 186 -5.42 -14.74 0.82
N GLU A 187 -4.54 -15.72 0.65
CA GLU A 187 -4.19 -16.28 -0.65
C GLU A 187 -5.14 -17.39 -1.10
N ALA A 188 -5.86 -18.00 -0.17
CA ALA A 188 -6.70 -19.17 -0.44
C ALA A 188 -8.15 -18.84 -0.81
N GLU A 189 -8.61 -17.60 -0.59
CA GLU A 189 -9.97 -17.15 -0.91
C GLU A 189 -10.09 -16.54 -2.32
N LEU A 190 -9.03 -16.65 -3.10
CA LEU A 190 -8.95 -16.16 -4.48
C LEU A 190 -9.16 -17.30 -5.47
#